data_a29cc39257f9a01a8b69ebbba3255f12
#
_entry.id   a29cc39257f9a01a8b69ebbba3255f12
#
_cell.length_a   1.000
_cell.length_b   1.000
_cell.length_c   1.000
_cell.angle_alpha   90.00
_cell.angle_beta   90.00
_cell.angle_gamma   90.00
#
_symmetry.space_group_name_H-M   'P 1'
#
loop_
_entity.id
_entity.type
_entity.pdbx_description
1 polymer ?
#
loop_
_entity_poly.entity_id
_entity_poly.type
_entity_poly.pdbx_seq_one_letter_code
_entity_poly.pdbx_strand_id
1 'polypeptide(L)'
;MKKILVIGSGGREHAICEQFKKSPKLEKIFCLPGNAGISEIAEIVDEIKIDEHQKIIDFCQKNKIDFVFVGPEQPLVAGLIDDLEKAGIRAFGPNKNAAQLEGSKIFMKKIAVDNNVPTAIYETFTDEKSAIEFAKKLAKEFKFPCVIKTDGLAAGKGVIIPQNFSEAEETIKEIFAGKFGAAGNKIIIEEFLDGFEASYFVLCDGKNFIPLGFAHDHKRVGDGDTGPNTGGMGTYAPSPFIDKKLEEEIIEKIIRPTLHGIEFRGILFAGLMISKDTLKPLVKPLLKPLAKLLEYNVRFGDPETQVILPRIKTDFIDLIEAAIDGKLSEIKVEFDEEKKLVCVVMCANGYPENYEKGTEIKDLDLITEAKTLHAGTIKKDGKILANGGRVLNIVAEATSFTIARDKAYKAIAKINWKEGFCRKDIAGRLL
;
A
#
# COMPACT_ATOMS: atom_id res chain seq x y z
N MET A 1 -28.27 9.04 -6.42
CA MET A 1 -27.74 7.70 -6.10
C MET A 1 -26.61 7.41 -7.06
N LYS A 2 -25.53 6.74 -6.61
CA LYS A 2 -24.29 6.57 -7.37
C LYS A 2 -24.02 5.12 -7.70
N LYS A 3 -23.64 4.84 -8.93
CA LYS A 3 -23.10 3.56 -9.41
C LYS A 3 -21.60 3.67 -9.52
N ILE A 4 -20.87 2.83 -8.81
CA ILE A 4 -19.41 2.90 -8.69
C ILE A 4 -18.82 1.60 -9.21
N LEU A 5 -17.75 1.71 -10.02
CA LEU A 5 -16.92 0.55 -10.37
C LEU A 5 -15.61 0.62 -9.58
N VAL A 6 -15.32 -0.41 -8.79
CA VAL A 6 -14.04 -0.59 -8.10
C VAL A 6 -13.20 -1.58 -8.88
N ILE A 7 -11.98 -1.18 -9.26
CA ILE A 7 -11.01 -2.07 -9.93
C ILE A 7 -10.09 -2.69 -8.88
N GLY A 8 -9.99 -4.01 -8.90
CA GLY A 8 -9.10 -4.81 -8.05
C GLY A 8 -9.81 -5.95 -7.33
N SER A 9 -9.07 -6.74 -6.54
CA SER A 9 -9.58 -7.96 -5.89
C SER A 9 -8.98 -8.24 -4.51
N GLY A 10 -8.14 -7.34 -3.99
CA GLY A 10 -7.44 -7.52 -2.73
C GLY A 10 -8.29 -7.17 -1.49
N GLY A 11 -7.67 -7.32 -0.32
CA GLY A 11 -8.26 -6.85 0.94
C GLY A 11 -8.48 -5.35 0.96
N ARG A 12 -7.64 -4.60 0.28
CA ARG A 12 -7.79 -3.16 0.04
C ARG A 12 -9.09 -2.85 -0.67
N GLU A 13 -9.39 -3.50 -1.79
CA GLU A 13 -10.61 -3.27 -2.55
C GLU A 13 -11.84 -3.70 -1.77
N HIS A 14 -11.76 -4.77 -0.98
CA HIS A 14 -12.84 -5.14 -0.08
C HIS A 14 -13.13 -4.06 0.96
N ALA A 15 -12.07 -3.50 1.58
CA ALA A 15 -12.22 -2.39 2.54
C ALA A 15 -12.83 -1.13 1.88
N ILE A 16 -12.45 -0.83 0.63
CA ILE A 16 -12.97 0.28 -0.16
C ILE A 16 -14.47 0.06 -0.46
N CYS A 17 -14.87 -1.11 -0.92
CA CYS A 17 -16.28 -1.45 -1.17
C CYS A 17 -17.12 -1.33 0.12
N GLU A 18 -16.58 -1.81 1.24
CA GLU A 18 -17.22 -1.69 2.54
C GLU A 18 -17.38 -0.23 3.00
N GLN A 19 -16.43 0.63 2.66
CA GLN A 19 -16.53 2.05 3.00
C GLN A 19 -17.56 2.76 2.13
N PHE A 20 -17.62 2.48 0.83
CA PHE A 20 -18.67 2.99 -0.07
C PHE A 20 -20.06 2.52 0.35
N LYS A 21 -20.20 1.28 0.80
CA LYS A 21 -21.49 0.70 1.26
C LYS A 21 -22.13 1.48 2.41
N LYS A 22 -21.36 2.22 3.20
CA LYS A 22 -21.88 3.04 4.30
C LYS A 22 -22.60 4.30 3.83
N SER A 23 -22.35 4.74 2.58
CA SER A 23 -22.93 5.99 2.07
C SER A 23 -24.39 5.83 1.71
N PRO A 24 -25.28 6.74 2.20
CA PRO A 24 -26.69 6.78 1.77
C PRO A 24 -26.86 7.18 0.29
N LYS A 25 -25.80 7.67 -0.35
CA LYS A 25 -25.77 8.07 -1.76
C LYS A 25 -25.48 6.92 -2.72
N LEU A 26 -25.11 5.76 -2.18
CA LEU A 26 -24.81 4.59 -3.01
C LEU A 26 -26.09 3.98 -3.60
N GLU A 27 -26.07 3.73 -4.90
CA GLU A 27 -27.04 2.90 -5.61
C GLU A 27 -26.52 1.48 -5.77
N LYS A 28 -25.30 1.35 -6.32
CA LYS A 28 -24.71 0.06 -6.62
C LYS A 28 -23.19 0.12 -6.70
N ILE A 29 -22.54 -0.92 -6.23
CA ILE A 29 -21.11 -1.17 -6.47
C ILE A 29 -20.96 -2.31 -7.45
N PHE A 30 -20.09 -2.12 -8.44
CA PHE A 30 -19.52 -3.17 -9.28
C PHE A 30 -18.04 -3.31 -8.88
N CYS A 31 -17.51 -4.54 -8.92
CA CYS A 31 -16.09 -4.77 -8.64
C CYS A 31 -15.47 -5.69 -9.68
N LEU A 32 -14.34 -5.29 -10.24
CA LEU A 32 -13.61 -6.00 -11.32
C LEU A 32 -12.17 -6.29 -10.88
N PRO A 33 -11.76 -7.55 -10.77
CA PRO A 33 -12.57 -8.78 -10.84
C PRO A 33 -13.23 -9.15 -9.50
N GLY A 34 -12.90 -8.44 -8.38
CA GLY A 34 -13.43 -8.74 -7.05
C GLY A 34 -12.90 -10.05 -6.43
N ASN A 35 -13.52 -10.46 -5.33
CA ASN A 35 -13.22 -11.69 -4.60
C ASN A 35 -14.48 -12.24 -3.90
N ALA A 36 -14.36 -13.38 -3.21
CA ALA A 36 -15.51 -14.03 -2.56
C ALA A 36 -16.23 -13.16 -1.52
N GLY A 37 -15.51 -12.33 -0.77
CA GLY A 37 -16.13 -11.43 0.21
C GLY A 37 -16.77 -10.21 -0.43
N ILE A 38 -16.13 -9.65 -1.46
CA ILE A 38 -16.69 -8.52 -2.22
C ILE A 38 -18.00 -8.93 -2.91
N SER A 39 -18.14 -10.18 -3.34
CA SER A 39 -19.37 -10.67 -3.97
C SER A 39 -20.61 -10.61 -3.07
N GLU A 40 -20.44 -10.49 -1.76
CA GLU A 40 -21.56 -10.33 -0.82
C GLU A 40 -22.08 -8.88 -0.74
N ILE A 41 -21.31 -7.91 -1.27
CA ILE A 41 -21.61 -6.47 -1.14
C ILE A 41 -21.56 -5.71 -2.46
N ALA A 42 -21.07 -6.32 -3.53
CA ALA A 42 -20.94 -5.71 -4.86
C ALA A 42 -21.25 -6.75 -5.94
N GLU A 43 -21.66 -6.29 -7.11
CA GLU A 43 -21.76 -7.13 -8.30
C GLU A 43 -20.38 -7.35 -8.91
N ILE A 44 -20.01 -8.62 -9.05
CA ILE A 44 -18.70 -8.98 -9.60
C ILE A 44 -18.74 -8.93 -11.13
N VAL A 45 -17.67 -8.37 -11.70
CA VAL A 45 -17.42 -8.30 -13.15
C VAL A 45 -16.16 -9.11 -13.44
N ASP A 46 -16.31 -10.42 -13.66
CA ASP A 46 -15.21 -11.38 -13.87
C ASP A 46 -14.91 -11.68 -15.35
N GLU A 47 -15.79 -11.22 -16.25
CA GLU A 47 -15.66 -11.41 -17.70
C GLU A 47 -14.60 -10.51 -18.35
N ILE A 48 -14.19 -9.43 -17.65
CA ILE A 48 -13.28 -8.40 -18.15
C ILE A 48 -11.98 -8.45 -17.34
N LYS A 49 -10.84 -8.45 -18.02
CA LYS A 49 -9.54 -8.34 -17.35
C LYS A 49 -9.19 -6.88 -17.10
N ILE A 50 -8.36 -6.63 -16.05
CA ILE A 50 -7.98 -5.27 -15.64
C ILE A 50 -7.09 -4.53 -16.65
N ASP A 51 -6.50 -5.23 -17.60
CA ASP A 51 -5.70 -4.69 -18.71
C ASP A 51 -6.51 -4.47 -20.00
N GLU A 52 -7.78 -4.83 -20.03
CA GLU A 52 -8.68 -4.65 -21.17
C GLU A 52 -9.41 -3.30 -21.09
N HIS A 53 -8.67 -2.20 -21.17
CA HIS A 53 -9.19 -0.83 -20.93
C HIS A 53 -10.44 -0.50 -21.75
N GLN A 54 -10.50 -0.88 -23.05
CA GLN A 54 -11.68 -0.61 -23.89
C GLN A 54 -12.92 -1.33 -23.38
N LYS A 55 -12.80 -2.58 -22.93
CA LYS A 55 -13.96 -3.30 -22.37
C LYS A 55 -14.43 -2.70 -21.04
N ILE A 56 -13.51 -2.16 -20.24
CA ILE A 56 -13.84 -1.44 -19.00
C ILE A 56 -14.63 -0.17 -19.36
N ILE A 57 -14.20 0.58 -20.38
CA ILE A 57 -14.89 1.78 -20.88
C ILE A 57 -16.31 1.42 -21.36
N ASP A 58 -16.44 0.40 -22.21
CA ASP A 58 -17.72 -0.07 -22.74
C ASP A 58 -18.68 -0.48 -21.62
N PHE A 59 -18.15 -1.20 -20.60
CA PHE A 59 -18.90 -1.59 -19.41
C PHE A 59 -19.41 -0.37 -18.63
N CYS A 60 -18.55 0.64 -18.41
CA CYS A 60 -18.89 1.87 -17.69
C CYS A 60 -20.01 2.64 -18.42
N GLN A 61 -19.92 2.78 -19.73
CA GLN A 61 -20.93 3.45 -20.54
C GLN A 61 -22.26 2.73 -20.53
N LYS A 62 -22.25 1.39 -20.76
CA LYS A 62 -23.44 0.52 -20.75
C LYS A 62 -24.18 0.59 -19.41
N ASN A 63 -23.45 0.54 -18.30
CA ASN A 63 -24.03 0.48 -16.95
C ASN A 63 -24.23 1.89 -16.33
N LYS A 64 -23.84 2.94 -17.03
CA LYS A 64 -23.92 4.35 -16.55
C LYS A 64 -23.22 4.52 -15.21
N ILE A 65 -21.94 4.11 -15.17
CA ILE A 65 -21.10 4.25 -13.98
C ILE A 65 -20.81 5.73 -13.73
N ASP A 66 -21.05 6.20 -12.51
CA ASP A 66 -20.82 7.61 -12.13
C ASP A 66 -19.34 7.92 -11.99
N PHE A 67 -18.57 6.99 -11.42
CA PHE A 67 -17.10 7.05 -11.42
C PHE A 67 -16.46 5.68 -11.20
N VAL A 68 -15.20 5.57 -11.61
CA VAL A 68 -14.34 4.40 -11.42
C VAL A 68 -13.32 4.68 -10.33
N PHE A 69 -13.17 3.75 -9.37
CA PHE A 69 -12.12 3.79 -8.36
C PHE A 69 -11.08 2.72 -8.69
N VAL A 70 -9.82 3.10 -8.97
CA VAL A 70 -8.76 2.16 -9.33
C VAL A 70 -7.93 1.84 -8.09
N GLY A 71 -7.98 0.60 -7.64
CA GLY A 71 -7.28 0.14 -6.42
C GLY A 71 -5.80 -0.22 -6.64
N PRO A 72 -5.44 -1.12 -7.59
CA PRO A 72 -4.08 -1.60 -7.78
C PRO A 72 -3.23 -0.69 -8.67
N GLU A 73 -1.91 -0.80 -8.51
CA GLU A 73 -0.93 0.02 -9.22
C GLU A 73 -0.82 -0.29 -10.72
N GLN A 74 -0.97 -1.55 -11.13
CA GLN A 74 -0.76 -1.96 -12.51
C GLN A 74 -1.62 -1.19 -13.52
N PRO A 75 -2.96 -1.10 -13.38
CA PRO A 75 -3.79 -0.33 -14.31
C PRO A 75 -3.51 1.17 -14.23
N LEU A 76 -3.09 1.72 -13.08
CA LEU A 76 -2.69 3.12 -12.96
C LEU A 76 -1.43 3.41 -13.80
N VAL A 77 -0.40 2.59 -13.65
CA VAL A 77 0.84 2.72 -14.42
C VAL A 77 0.62 2.46 -15.92
N ALA A 78 -0.33 1.58 -16.27
CA ALA A 78 -0.73 1.33 -17.64
C ALA A 78 -1.47 2.53 -18.28
N GLY A 79 -2.10 3.41 -17.46
CA GLY A 79 -2.80 4.61 -17.93
C GLY A 79 -4.32 4.45 -18.05
N LEU A 80 -4.92 3.54 -17.26
CA LEU A 80 -6.37 3.34 -17.27
C LEU A 80 -7.13 4.64 -16.95
N ILE A 81 -6.61 5.47 -16.04
CA ILE A 81 -7.24 6.76 -15.70
C ILE A 81 -7.34 7.66 -16.94
N ASP A 82 -6.24 7.80 -17.69
CA ASP A 82 -6.18 8.63 -18.91
C ASP A 82 -7.17 8.13 -19.96
N ASP A 83 -7.28 6.81 -20.15
CA ASP A 83 -8.19 6.22 -21.13
C ASP A 83 -9.67 6.41 -20.73
N LEU A 84 -10.01 6.29 -19.43
CA LEU A 84 -11.34 6.53 -18.90
C LEU A 84 -11.74 8.01 -19.07
N GLU A 85 -10.86 8.94 -18.69
CA GLU A 85 -11.12 10.38 -18.80
C GLU A 85 -11.27 10.83 -20.26
N LYS A 86 -10.43 10.29 -21.16
CA LYS A 86 -10.55 10.52 -22.61
C LYS A 86 -11.91 10.04 -23.16
N ALA A 87 -12.48 8.99 -22.57
CA ALA A 87 -13.80 8.49 -22.91
C ALA A 87 -14.96 9.23 -22.18
N GLY A 88 -14.66 10.29 -21.41
CA GLY A 88 -15.62 11.06 -20.64
C GLY A 88 -16.13 10.38 -19.37
N ILE A 89 -15.41 9.38 -18.86
CA ILE A 89 -15.75 8.66 -17.63
C ILE A 89 -14.93 9.23 -16.48
N ARG A 90 -15.61 9.68 -15.42
CA ARG A 90 -14.94 10.16 -14.19
C ARG A 90 -14.20 8.99 -13.53
N ALA A 91 -12.95 9.22 -13.13
CA ALA A 91 -12.12 8.20 -12.51
C ALA A 91 -11.27 8.76 -11.39
N PHE A 92 -11.05 7.96 -10.35
CA PHE A 92 -10.23 8.30 -9.21
C PHE A 92 -8.93 7.50 -9.23
N GLY A 93 -7.83 8.21 -9.30
CA GLY A 93 -6.44 7.73 -9.34
C GLY A 93 -5.57 8.73 -10.09
N PRO A 94 -4.23 8.57 -10.05
CA PRO A 94 -3.30 9.39 -10.82
C PRO A 94 -3.33 9.02 -12.31
N ASN A 95 -3.01 10.02 -13.15
CA ASN A 95 -2.75 9.78 -14.57
C ASN A 95 -1.46 8.96 -14.75
N LYS A 96 -1.22 8.48 -15.98
CA LYS A 96 -0.07 7.63 -16.31
C LYS A 96 1.28 8.23 -15.94
N ASN A 97 1.44 9.55 -16.09
CA ASN A 97 2.69 10.22 -15.75
C ASN A 97 2.91 10.25 -14.22
N ALA A 98 1.89 10.65 -13.45
CA ALA A 98 1.97 10.69 -11.99
C ALA A 98 2.10 9.27 -11.38
N ALA A 99 1.52 8.26 -12.02
CA ALA A 99 1.65 6.86 -11.61
C ALA A 99 3.10 6.35 -11.71
N GLN A 100 3.99 7.02 -12.45
CA GLN A 100 5.41 6.69 -12.49
C GLN A 100 6.13 6.92 -11.14
N LEU A 101 5.55 7.66 -10.20
CA LEU A 101 6.08 7.73 -8.83
C LEU A 101 6.16 6.33 -8.14
N GLU A 102 5.29 5.38 -8.51
CA GLU A 102 5.37 3.98 -8.10
C GLU A 102 5.97 3.11 -9.21
N GLY A 103 5.64 3.40 -10.48
CA GLY A 103 6.03 2.60 -11.64
C GLY A 103 7.54 2.62 -11.93
N SER A 104 8.26 3.68 -11.56
CA SER A 104 9.71 3.81 -11.72
C SER A 104 10.34 4.44 -10.48
N LYS A 105 11.20 3.68 -9.81
CA LYS A 105 11.97 4.17 -8.66
C LYS A 105 12.95 5.28 -9.06
N ILE A 106 13.50 5.20 -10.27
CA ILE A 106 14.39 6.24 -10.82
C ILE A 106 13.63 7.54 -11.04
N PHE A 107 12.41 7.46 -11.61
CA PHE A 107 11.54 8.63 -11.78
C PHE A 107 11.20 9.26 -10.43
N MET A 108 10.79 8.45 -9.46
CA MET A 108 10.47 8.89 -8.10
C MET A 108 11.67 9.59 -7.46
N LYS A 109 12.87 9.00 -7.53
CA LYS A 109 14.08 9.58 -6.98
C LYS A 109 14.44 10.90 -7.65
N LYS A 110 14.27 11.00 -8.97
CA LYS A 110 14.46 12.24 -9.70
C LYS A 110 13.52 13.34 -9.19
N ILE A 111 12.22 13.06 -9.09
CA ILE A 111 11.25 14.03 -8.52
C ILE A 111 11.63 14.43 -7.10
N ALA A 112 12.05 13.48 -6.26
CA ALA A 112 12.46 13.77 -4.89
C ALA A 112 13.67 14.72 -4.83
N VAL A 113 14.72 14.47 -5.61
CA VAL A 113 15.94 15.30 -5.64
C VAL A 113 15.66 16.67 -6.23
N ASP A 114 14.97 16.74 -7.38
CA ASP A 114 14.65 18.00 -8.07
C ASP A 114 13.81 18.95 -7.17
N ASN A 115 13.08 18.39 -6.21
CA ASN A 115 12.24 19.16 -5.27
C ASN A 115 12.75 19.17 -3.82
N ASN A 116 14.02 18.80 -3.60
CA ASN A 116 14.67 18.81 -2.29
C ASN A 116 13.95 17.93 -1.22
N VAL A 117 13.28 16.86 -1.62
CA VAL A 117 12.65 15.90 -0.70
C VAL A 117 13.75 15.05 -0.04
N PRO A 118 13.80 14.98 1.30
CA PRO A 118 14.77 14.16 2.01
C PRO A 118 14.58 12.66 1.67
N THR A 119 15.59 12.05 1.08
CA THR A 119 15.62 10.62 0.76
C THR A 119 17.02 10.05 0.97
N ALA A 120 17.20 8.74 0.83
CA ALA A 120 18.51 8.10 0.90
C ALA A 120 19.44 8.61 -0.20
N ILE A 121 20.72 8.73 0.11
CA ILE A 121 21.77 8.94 -0.91
C ILE A 121 21.77 7.75 -1.84
N TYR A 122 21.74 7.98 -3.14
CA TYR A 122 21.62 6.93 -4.14
C TYR A 122 22.37 7.24 -5.42
N GLU A 123 22.59 6.20 -6.22
CA GLU A 123 23.07 6.31 -7.61
C GLU A 123 22.36 5.24 -8.45
N THR A 124 22.26 5.50 -9.77
CA THR A 124 21.57 4.62 -10.72
C THR A 124 22.53 4.01 -11.73
N PHE A 125 22.31 2.74 -12.08
CA PHE A 125 23.22 1.99 -12.94
C PHE A 125 22.47 1.21 -14.01
N THR A 126 23.07 1.16 -15.21
CA THR A 126 22.61 0.36 -16.34
C THR A 126 23.66 -0.69 -16.74
N ASP A 127 24.77 -0.76 -16.02
CA ASP A 127 25.85 -1.74 -16.23
C ASP A 127 26.38 -2.28 -14.90
N GLU A 128 26.76 -3.54 -14.90
CA GLU A 128 27.25 -4.29 -13.75
C GLU A 128 28.52 -3.69 -13.14
N LYS A 129 29.49 -3.31 -13.98
CA LYS A 129 30.82 -2.87 -13.54
C LYS A 129 30.73 -1.58 -12.72
N SER A 130 30.06 -0.57 -13.25
CA SER A 130 29.87 0.72 -12.54
C SER A 130 29.08 0.54 -11.23
N ALA A 131 28.07 -0.34 -11.22
CA ALA A 131 27.31 -0.67 -10.03
C ALA A 131 28.17 -1.30 -8.92
N ILE A 132 29.04 -2.25 -9.27
CA ILE A 132 29.97 -2.89 -8.32
C ILE A 132 31.01 -1.88 -7.79
N GLU A 133 31.55 -1.01 -8.66
CA GLU A 133 32.48 0.04 -8.24
C GLU A 133 31.85 0.99 -7.22
N PHE A 134 30.59 1.38 -7.43
CA PHE A 134 29.85 2.24 -6.50
C PHE A 134 29.53 1.52 -5.18
N ALA A 135 29.08 0.27 -5.22
CA ALA A 135 28.87 -0.53 -4.01
C ALA A 135 30.14 -0.66 -3.18
N LYS A 136 31.31 -0.80 -3.84
CA LYS A 136 32.63 -0.83 -3.19
C LYS A 136 32.99 0.52 -2.54
N LYS A 137 32.60 1.64 -3.17
CA LYS A 137 32.78 2.99 -2.61
C LYS A 137 31.87 3.19 -1.40
N LEU A 138 30.59 2.83 -1.50
CA LEU A 138 29.63 2.90 -0.38
C LEU A 138 30.12 2.09 0.82
N ALA A 139 30.68 0.90 0.61
CA ALA A 139 31.22 0.07 1.67
C ALA A 139 32.32 0.78 2.49
N LYS A 140 33.11 1.67 1.86
CA LYS A 140 34.16 2.43 2.52
C LYS A 140 33.64 3.67 3.25
N GLU A 141 32.67 4.37 2.66
CA GLU A 141 32.19 5.67 3.14
C GLU A 141 31.06 5.55 4.18
N PHE A 142 30.10 4.64 3.98
CA PHE A 142 28.87 4.57 4.79
C PHE A 142 28.73 3.27 5.60
N LYS A 143 29.60 2.28 5.36
CA LYS A 143 29.48 0.92 5.88
C LYS A 143 28.24 0.18 5.34
N PHE A 144 28.28 -1.17 5.40
CA PHE A 144 27.13 -2.01 5.13
C PHE A 144 26.17 -2.05 6.34
N PRO A 145 24.85 -2.33 6.12
CA PRO A 145 24.27 -2.74 4.83
C PRO A 145 24.07 -1.58 3.84
N CYS A 146 23.85 -1.90 2.55
CA CYS A 146 23.31 -0.99 1.54
C CYS A 146 21.96 -1.52 1.04
N VAL A 147 21.27 -0.77 0.17
CA VAL A 147 20.01 -1.20 -0.43
C VAL A 147 20.13 -1.21 -1.94
N ILE A 148 19.86 -2.34 -2.58
CA ILE A 148 19.84 -2.50 -4.04
C ILE A 148 18.39 -2.70 -4.47
N LYS A 149 17.91 -1.84 -5.39
CA LYS A 149 16.54 -1.88 -5.90
C LYS A 149 16.54 -2.00 -7.42
N THR A 150 15.71 -2.88 -7.97
CA THR A 150 15.43 -2.90 -9.42
C THR A 150 14.44 -1.80 -9.78
N ASP A 151 14.55 -1.22 -10.99
CA ASP A 151 13.59 -0.23 -11.48
C ASP A 151 12.33 -0.93 -12.04
N GLY A 152 11.14 -0.40 -11.69
CA GLY A 152 9.85 -0.96 -12.10
C GLY A 152 9.11 -1.73 -11.00
N LEU A 153 7.93 -2.22 -11.36
CA LEU A 153 7.06 -3.00 -10.47
C LEU A 153 7.62 -4.42 -10.30
N ALA A 154 8.03 -4.76 -9.08
CA ALA A 154 8.63 -6.07 -8.76
C ALA A 154 7.90 -6.79 -7.60
N ALA A 155 6.64 -6.41 -7.31
CA ALA A 155 5.81 -7.01 -6.27
C ALA A 155 6.53 -7.20 -4.90
N GLY A 156 7.31 -6.19 -4.48
CA GLY A 156 8.07 -6.22 -3.23
C GLY A 156 9.36 -7.07 -3.26
N LYS A 157 9.63 -7.80 -4.34
CA LYS A 157 10.81 -8.69 -4.45
C LYS A 157 12.06 -8.00 -5.02
N GLY A 158 11.93 -6.80 -5.59
CA GLY A 158 13.02 -6.06 -6.22
C GLY A 158 13.88 -5.23 -5.28
N VAL A 159 13.76 -5.40 -3.95
CA VAL A 159 14.55 -4.71 -2.93
C VAL A 159 15.37 -5.73 -2.15
N ILE A 160 16.69 -5.63 -2.23
CA ILE A 160 17.64 -6.53 -1.57
C ILE A 160 18.55 -5.69 -0.68
N ILE A 161 18.85 -6.18 0.52
CA ILE A 161 19.67 -5.50 1.53
C ILE A 161 20.88 -6.37 1.87
N PRO A 162 21.94 -6.32 1.04
CA PRO A 162 23.17 -7.05 1.29
C PRO A 162 23.84 -6.58 2.59
N GLN A 163 24.37 -7.52 3.37
CA GLN A 163 24.99 -7.22 4.66
C GLN A 163 26.47 -6.90 4.54
N ASN A 164 27.08 -7.21 3.40
CA ASN A 164 28.49 -6.99 3.10
C ASN A 164 28.71 -6.81 1.60
N PHE A 165 29.95 -6.43 1.22
CA PHE A 165 30.29 -6.18 -0.19
C PHE A 165 30.18 -7.43 -1.06
N SER A 166 30.53 -8.62 -0.55
CA SER A 166 30.44 -9.86 -1.34
C SER A 166 29.02 -10.19 -1.75
N GLU A 167 28.07 -10.05 -0.81
CA GLU A 167 26.63 -10.23 -1.07
C GLU A 167 26.10 -9.16 -2.05
N ALA A 168 26.60 -7.90 -1.94
CA ALA A 168 26.19 -6.85 -2.86
C ALA A 168 26.70 -7.13 -4.28
N GLU A 169 27.94 -7.56 -4.43
CA GLU A 169 28.54 -7.92 -5.73
C GLU A 169 27.79 -9.09 -6.38
N GLU A 170 27.47 -10.15 -5.62
CA GLU A 170 26.70 -11.29 -6.10
C GLU A 170 25.29 -10.87 -6.53
N THR A 171 24.61 -10.09 -5.69
CA THR A 171 23.27 -9.54 -5.98
C THR A 171 23.26 -8.74 -7.29
N ILE A 172 24.23 -7.84 -7.49
CA ILE A 172 24.33 -7.03 -8.71
C ILE A 172 24.51 -7.93 -9.94
N LYS A 173 25.41 -8.92 -9.87
CA LYS A 173 25.63 -9.89 -10.96
C LYS A 173 24.37 -10.68 -11.29
N GLU A 174 23.65 -11.20 -10.30
CA GLU A 174 22.40 -11.93 -10.50
C GLU A 174 21.31 -11.07 -11.18
N ILE A 175 21.20 -9.80 -10.77
CA ILE A 175 20.21 -8.86 -11.35
C ILE A 175 20.52 -8.64 -12.83
N PHE A 176 21.76 -8.28 -13.17
CA PHE A 176 22.15 -8.04 -14.56
C PHE A 176 22.21 -9.32 -15.41
N ALA A 177 22.34 -10.50 -14.77
CA ALA A 177 22.15 -11.80 -15.43
C ALA A 177 20.67 -12.13 -15.74
N GLY A 178 19.71 -11.26 -15.38
CA GLY A 178 18.31 -11.39 -15.77
C GLY A 178 17.37 -11.93 -14.71
N LYS A 179 17.78 -12.05 -13.44
CA LYS A 179 16.95 -12.55 -12.34
C LYS A 179 15.56 -11.88 -12.22
N PHE A 180 15.47 -10.60 -12.61
CA PHE A 180 14.23 -9.81 -12.56
C PHE A 180 13.73 -9.39 -13.95
N GLY A 181 14.17 -10.04 -15.02
CA GLY A 181 13.77 -9.70 -16.38
C GLY A 181 14.04 -8.23 -16.72
N ALA A 182 13.10 -7.57 -17.41
CA ALA A 182 13.25 -6.18 -17.82
C ALA A 182 13.42 -5.18 -16.65
N ALA A 183 12.87 -5.47 -15.48
CA ALA A 183 13.04 -4.64 -14.29
C ALA A 183 14.49 -4.61 -13.77
N GLY A 184 15.28 -5.63 -14.09
CA GLY A 184 16.70 -5.71 -13.74
C GLY A 184 17.66 -4.96 -14.69
N ASN A 185 17.17 -4.40 -15.80
CA ASN A 185 18.00 -3.64 -16.74
C ASN A 185 18.54 -2.33 -16.16
N LYS A 186 17.92 -1.85 -15.09
CA LYS A 186 18.36 -0.67 -14.34
C LYS A 186 18.21 -0.94 -12.85
N ILE A 187 19.23 -0.53 -12.10
CA ILE A 187 19.22 -0.66 -10.64
C ILE A 187 19.52 0.67 -9.95
N ILE A 188 19.06 0.77 -8.72
CA ILE A 188 19.41 1.86 -7.81
C ILE A 188 20.15 1.24 -6.63
N ILE A 189 21.27 1.83 -6.24
CA ILE A 189 21.99 1.47 -5.01
C ILE A 189 21.90 2.66 -4.06
N GLU A 190 21.43 2.39 -2.84
CA GLU A 190 21.14 3.41 -1.83
C GLU A 190 21.92 3.14 -0.52
N GLU A 191 22.19 4.22 0.24
CA GLU A 191 22.55 4.08 1.64
C GLU A 191 21.43 3.39 2.42
N PHE A 192 21.80 2.57 3.40
CA PHE A 192 20.82 2.01 4.33
C PHE A 192 20.38 3.06 5.35
N LEU A 193 19.08 3.24 5.51
CA LEU A 193 18.50 4.13 6.50
C LEU A 193 18.14 3.35 7.75
N ASP A 194 18.67 3.73 8.91
CA ASP A 194 18.30 3.16 10.20
C ASP A 194 17.17 3.94 10.85
N GLY A 195 16.11 3.23 11.24
CA GLY A 195 14.92 3.84 11.78
C GLY A 195 13.80 2.84 11.98
N PHE A 196 12.58 3.35 12.00
CA PHE A 196 11.37 2.54 11.86
C PHE A 196 10.53 3.04 10.69
N GLU A 197 9.92 2.11 10.00
CA GLU A 197 9.10 2.44 8.84
C GLU A 197 7.71 2.93 9.26
N ALA A 198 7.19 3.91 8.53
CA ALA A 198 5.83 4.41 8.66
C ALA A 198 5.23 4.65 7.28
N SER A 199 3.97 4.29 7.11
CA SER A 199 3.18 4.53 5.90
C SER A 199 2.31 5.76 6.12
N TYR A 200 2.54 6.84 5.36
CA TYR A 200 1.76 8.08 5.45
C TYR A 200 0.90 8.26 4.20
N PHE A 201 -0.36 8.59 4.41
CA PHE A 201 -1.36 8.68 3.34
C PHE A 201 -1.92 10.08 3.23
N VAL A 202 -1.98 10.59 2.01
CA VAL A 202 -2.68 11.82 1.69
C VAL A 202 -3.60 11.61 0.49
N LEU A 203 -4.79 12.22 0.55
CA LEU A 203 -5.73 12.29 -0.55
C LEU A 203 -5.50 13.59 -1.31
N CYS A 204 -5.31 13.51 -2.64
CA CYS A 204 -4.95 14.64 -3.50
C CYS A 204 -5.99 14.85 -4.60
N ASP A 205 -6.22 16.12 -4.97
CA ASP A 205 -7.13 16.53 -6.05
C ASP A 205 -6.44 17.19 -7.25
N GLY A 206 -5.10 17.17 -7.27
CA GLY A 206 -4.27 17.86 -8.27
C GLY A 206 -3.79 19.26 -7.83
N LYS A 207 -4.41 19.85 -6.82
CA LYS A 207 -4.07 21.19 -6.29
C LYS A 207 -3.91 21.19 -4.77
N ASN A 208 -4.83 20.49 -4.10
CA ASN A 208 -4.90 20.40 -2.65
C ASN A 208 -4.71 18.96 -2.20
N PHE A 209 -4.40 18.77 -0.94
CA PHE A 209 -4.36 17.46 -0.33
C PHE A 209 -4.92 17.48 1.09
N ILE A 210 -5.41 16.32 1.53
CA ILE A 210 -5.91 16.08 2.88
C ILE A 210 -5.12 14.92 3.48
N PRO A 211 -4.47 15.09 4.64
CA PRO A 211 -3.86 13.99 5.38
C PRO A 211 -4.91 12.95 5.81
N LEU A 212 -4.62 11.69 5.55
CA LEU A 212 -5.42 10.55 6.03
C LEU A 212 -4.78 9.85 7.23
N GLY A 213 -3.54 10.23 7.55
CA GLY A 213 -2.80 9.75 8.71
C GLY A 213 -1.83 8.61 8.41
N PHE A 214 -1.38 7.95 9.48
CA PHE A 214 -0.32 6.95 9.46
C PHE A 214 -0.83 5.56 9.78
N ALA A 215 -0.19 4.56 9.15
CA ALA A 215 -0.25 3.17 9.56
C ALA A 215 1.17 2.58 9.68
N HIS A 216 1.31 1.50 10.44
CA HIS A 216 2.56 0.75 10.55
C HIS A 216 2.34 -0.67 10.09
N ASP A 217 3.00 -1.03 9.00
CA ASP A 217 2.97 -2.36 8.41
C ASP A 217 4.06 -3.28 9.00
N HIS A 218 3.82 -4.59 8.94
CA HIS A 218 4.76 -5.64 9.28
C HIS A 218 5.13 -6.39 8.00
N LYS A 219 6.23 -5.99 7.36
CA LYS A 219 6.60 -6.46 6.01
C LYS A 219 7.22 -7.86 5.97
N ARG A 220 7.89 -8.29 7.04
CA ARG A 220 8.52 -9.61 7.08
C ARG A 220 7.51 -10.70 7.36
N VAL A 221 7.71 -11.90 6.75
CA VAL A 221 6.76 -13.01 6.82
C VAL A 221 6.66 -13.63 8.21
N GLY A 222 7.75 -13.67 8.96
CA GLY A 222 7.84 -14.33 10.26
C GLY A 222 7.80 -13.39 11.45
N ASP A 223 7.45 -13.94 12.61
CA ASP A 223 7.49 -13.26 13.89
C ASP A 223 8.88 -12.67 14.17
N GLY A 224 8.93 -11.54 14.87
CA GLY A 224 10.18 -10.84 15.16
C GLY A 224 10.84 -10.20 13.92
N ASP A 225 10.07 -9.93 12.88
CA ASP A 225 10.55 -9.37 11.60
C ASP A 225 11.62 -10.26 10.93
N THR A 226 11.37 -11.57 10.88
CA THR A 226 12.24 -12.57 10.26
C THR A 226 11.75 -13.04 8.89
N GLY A 227 12.64 -13.63 8.09
CA GLY A 227 12.32 -14.17 6.78
C GLY A 227 12.23 -13.10 5.67
N PRO A 228 11.70 -13.45 4.48
CA PRO A 228 11.61 -12.55 3.34
C PRO A 228 10.57 -11.43 3.54
N ASN A 229 10.71 -10.35 2.77
CA ASN A 229 9.71 -9.31 2.64
C ASN A 229 8.45 -9.83 1.94
N THR A 230 7.31 -9.27 2.31
CA THR A 230 5.99 -9.59 1.77
C THR A 230 5.25 -8.31 1.35
N GLY A 231 4.00 -8.44 0.90
CA GLY A 231 3.11 -7.31 0.70
C GLY A 231 2.54 -6.72 2.00
N GLY A 232 2.90 -7.26 3.17
CA GLY A 232 2.39 -6.91 4.50
C GLY A 232 1.66 -8.07 5.17
N MET A 233 2.07 -8.38 6.41
CA MET A 233 1.52 -9.46 7.24
C MET A 233 0.51 -8.96 8.27
N GLY A 234 0.36 -7.65 8.37
CA GLY A 234 -0.56 -6.99 9.28
C GLY A 234 -0.12 -5.56 9.57
N THR A 235 -1.05 -4.77 10.07
CA THR A 235 -0.85 -3.34 10.27
C THR A 235 -1.70 -2.81 11.42
N TYR A 236 -1.37 -1.63 11.90
CA TYR A 236 -2.18 -0.90 12.87
C TYR A 236 -2.19 0.60 12.58
N ALA A 237 -3.25 1.27 12.97
CA ALA A 237 -3.44 2.72 12.90
C ALA A 237 -4.29 3.23 14.08
N PRO A 238 -4.11 4.51 14.50
CA PRO A 238 -3.12 5.48 14.05
C PRO A 238 -1.71 5.18 14.58
N SER A 239 -0.70 5.92 14.14
CA SER A 239 0.64 5.83 14.73
C SER A 239 0.68 6.43 16.15
N PRO A 240 1.17 5.71 17.16
CA PRO A 240 1.42 6.30 18.47
C PRO A 240 2.80 6.96 18.59
N PHE A 241 3.64 6.87 17.54
CA PHE A 241 5.05 7.33 17.56
C PHE A 241 5.26 8.64 16.82
N ILE A 242 4.23 9.13 16.12
CA ILE A 242 4.32 10.32 15.28
C ILE A 242 3.38 11.37 15.86
N ASP A 243 3.95 12.44 16.37
CA ASP A 243 3.23 13.61 16.89
C ASP A 243 2.91 14.60 15.75
N LYS A 244 2.10 15.61 16.06
CA LYS A 244 1.71 16.66 15.10
C LYS A 244 2.91 17.41 14.52
N LYS A 245 3.95 17.65 15.33
CA LYS A 245 5.14 18.39 14.89
C LYS A 245 5.93 17.59 13.83
N LEU A 246 6.08 16.29 14.02
CA LEU A 246 6.72 15.41 13.04
C LEU A 246 5.87 15.28 11.79
N GLU A 247 4.53 15.17 11.93
CA GLU A 247 3.63 15.17 10.79
C GLU A 247 3.74 16.47 9.98
N GLU A 248 3.76 17.62 10.62
CA GLU A 248 3.98 18.92 9.96
C GLU A 248 5.33 18.95 9.22
N GLU A 249 6.41 18.43 9.82
CA GLU A 249 7.72 18.32 9.14
C GLU A 249 7.63 17.43 7.90
N ILE A 250 6.94 16.29 7.97
CA ILE A 250 6.73 15.38 6.84
C ILE A 250 5.94 16.08 5.73
N ILE A 251 4.88 16.80 6.08
CA ILE A 251 4.08 17.57 5.13
C ILE A 251 4.95 18.61 4.42
N GLU A 252 5.69 19.44 5.17
CA GLU A 252 6.44 20.57 4.61
C GLU A 252 7.70 20.14 3.84
N LYS A 253 8.37 19.05 4.26
CA LYS A 253 9.62 18.61 3.63
C LYS A 253 9.48 17.49 2.62
N ILE A 254 8.38 16.73 2.65
CA ILE A 254 8.21 15.56 1.79
C ILE A 254 6.98 15.71 0.91
N ILE A 255 5.78 15.87 1.49
CA ILE A 255 4.53 15.83 0.72
C ILE A 255 4.39 17.05 -0.18
N ARG A 256 4.47 18.26 0.40
CA ARG A 256 4.26 19.51 -0.33
C ARG A 256 5.30 19.71 -1.45
N PRO A 257 6.61 19.50 -1.25
CA PRO A 257 7.58 19.59 -2.33
C PRO A 257 7.34 18.58 -3.45
N THR A 258 6.94 17.34 -3.12
CA THR A 258 6.61 16.34 -4.13
C THR A 258 5.42 16.78 -4.99
N LEU A 259 4.33 17.26 -4.36
CA LEU A 259 3.13 17.73 -5.06
C LEU A 259 3.36 19.04 -5.84
N HIS A 260 4.40 19.82 -5.52
CA HIS A 260 4.86 20.92 -6.37
C HIS A 260 5.62 20.42 -7.61
N GLY A 261 6.33 19.30 -7.49
CA GLY A 261 7.12 18.70 -8.57
C GLY A 261 6.30 17.91 -9.59
N ILE A 262 5.09 17.51 -9.23
CA ILE A 262 4.20 16.72 -10.10
C ILE A 262 2.72 16.96 -9.76
N GLU A 263 1.90 17.23 -10.76
CA GLU A 263 0.45 17.25 -10.57
C GLU A 263 -0.05 15.84 -10.26
N PHE A 264 -0.65 15.68 -9.07
CA PHE A 264 -1.06 14.38 -8.57
C PHE A 264 -2.51 14.42 -8.06
N ARG A 265 -3.37 13.55 -8.61
CA ARG A 265 -4.72 13.30 -8.12
C ARG A 265 -4.85 11.82 -7.75
N GLY A 266 -5.39 11.53 -6.57
CA GLY A 266 -5.50 10.17 -6.07
C GLY A 266 -4.97 10.04 -4.64
N ILE A 267 -4.60 8.83 -4.25
CA ILE A 267 -3.93 8.57 -2.97
C ILE A 267 -2.43 8.55 -3.19
N LEU A 268 -1.72 9.45 -2.53
CA LEU A 268 -0.27 9.39 -2.42
C LEU A 268 0.08 8.73 -1.08
N PHE A 269 0.65 7.55 -1.15
CA PHE A 269 1.20 6.81 -0.01
C PHE A 269 2.71 7.00 0.00
N ALA A 270 3.22 7.71 0.99
CA ALA A 270 4.65 7.87 1.25
C ALA A 270 5.13 6.82 2.24
N GLY A 271 6.00 5.92 1.78
CA GLY A 271 6.79 5.04 2.65
C GLY A 271 7.96 5.82 3.24
N LEU A 272 7.99 5.94 4.55
CA LEU A 272 8.92 6.79 5.28
C LEU A 272 9.83 5.97 6.19
N MET A 273 11.10 6.37 6.29
CA MET A 273 11.99 5.97 7.37
C MET A 273 12.05 7.08 8.40
N ILE A 274 11.58 6.79 9.61
CA ILE A 274 11.60 7.73 10.74
C ILE A 274 12.84 7.45 11.58
N SER A 275 13.64 8.48 11.85
CA SER A 275 14.86 8.35 12.66
C SER A 275 14.55 7.90 14.09
N LYS A 276 15.34 7.00 14.64
CA LYS A 276 15.26 6.59 16.05
C LYS A 276 15.47 7.77 17.04
N ASP A 277 16.06 8.85 16.57
CA ASP A 277 16.26 10.05 17.39
C ASP A 277 14.95 10.76 17.74
N THR A 278 13.86 10.51 17.01
CA THR A 278 12.50 11.00 17.36
C THR A 278 11.98 10.44 18.68
N LEU A 279 12.47 9.28 19.09
CA LEU A 279 12.08 8.61 20.34
C LEU A 279 12.85 9.11 21.57
N LYS A 280 13.82 10.00 21.38
CA LYS A 280 14.64 10.59 22.46
C LYS A 280 14.23 12.03 22.73
N PRO A 281 14.28 12.52 24.00
CA PRO A 281 14.11 13.92 24.29
C PRO A 281 15.15 14.76 23.52
N LEU A 282 14.70 15.68 22.67
CA LEU A 282 15.59 16.54 21.89
C LEU A 282 16.21 17.61 22.78
N VAL A 283 17.49 17.47 23.07
CA VAL A 283 18.27 18.47 23.84
C VAL A 283 18.83 19.58 22.94
N LYS A 284 18.90 19.32 21.60
CA LYS A 284 19.38 20.27 20.58
C LYS A 284 18.57 20.11 19.28
N PRO A 285 18.41 21.17 18.46
CA PRO A 285 17.83 21.04 17.13
C PRO A 285 18.62 20.05 16.30
N LEU A 286 17.93 19.07 15.69
CA LEU A 286 18.56 18.12 14.79
C LEU A 286 18.95 18.82 13.49
N LEU A 287 20.20 18.64 13.07
CA LEU A 287 20.69 19.12 11.76
C LEU A 287 20.20 18.24 10.60
N LYS A 288 19.69 17.03 10.89
CA LYS A 288 19.22 16.07 9.89
C LYS A 288 17.69 15.96 9.96
N PRO A 289 17.01 15.70 8.83
CA PRO A 289 15.56 15.50 8.82
C PRO A 289 15.21 14.26 9.66
N LEU A 290 14.11 14.35 10.42
CA LEU A 290 13.60 13.24 11.24
C LEU A 290 12.96 12.15 10.40
N ALA A 291 12.48 12.49 9.21
CA ALA A 291 11.90 11.54 8.25
C ALA A 291 12.61 11.63 6.90
N LYS A 292 12.83 10.49 6.26
CA LYS A 292 13.30 10.38 4.88
C LYS A 292 12.35 9.53 4.06
N LEU A 293 12.11 9.92 2.81
CA LEU A 293 11.32 9.17 1.85
C LEU A 293 12.06 7.88 1.43
N LEU A 294 11.37 6.74 1.54
CA LEU A 294 11.82 5.45 1.02
C LEU A 294 11.29 5.21 -0.39
N GLU A 295 9.97 5.40 -0.55
CA GLU A 295 9.25 5.18 -1.82
C GLU A 295 7.89 5.87 -1.78
N TYR A 296 7.29 6.08 -2.96
CA TYR A 296 5.88 6.38 -3.11
C TYR A 296 5.12 5.17 -3.66
N ASN A 297 3.88 5.02 -3.19
CA ASN A 297 2.86 4.24 -3.85
C ASN A 297 1.73 5.20 -4.24
N VAL A 298 1.17 5.03 -5.43
CA VAL A 298 0.21 5.97 -6.03
C VAL A 298 -1.24 5.54 -5.82
N ARG A 299 -1.46 4.78 -4.78
CA ARG A 299 -2.72 4.16 -4.39
C ARG A 299 -2.73 3.88 -2.89
N PHE A 300 -3.88 3.46 -2.40
CA PHE A 300 -3.95 2.94 -1.04
C PHE A 300 -3.05 1.72 -0.82
N GLY A 301 -2.52 1.57 0.40
CA GLY A 301 -1.77 0.40 0.83
C GLY A 301 -2.65 -0.84 1.05
N ASP A 302 -2.06 -2.00 1.04
CA ASP A 302 -2.68 -3.27 1.40
C ASP A 302 -1.68 -4.06 2.28
N PRO A 303 -1.86 -4.10 3.62
CA PRO A 303 -3.13 -4.03 4.35
C PRO A 303 -3.48 -2.69 5.06
N GLU A 304 -2.83 -1.57 4.78
CA GLU A 304 -3.02 -0.33 5.54
C GLU A 304 -4.42 0.30 5.35
N THR A 305 -5.02 0.14 4.17
CA THR A 305 -6.39 0.62 3.87
C THR A 305 -7.40 0.10 4.87
N GLN A 306 -7.24 -1.15 5.29
CA GLN A 306 -8.11 -1.87 6.20
C GLN A 306 -8.17 -1.24 7.60
N VAL A 307 -7.15 -0.44 7.98
CA VAL A 307 -7.10 0.26 9.27
C VAL A 307 -7.24 1.78 9.16
N ILE A 308 -7.08 2.35 7.96
CA ILE A 308 -7.22 3.80 7.72
C ILE A 308 -8.68 4.17 7.43
N LEU A 309 -9.32 3.50 6.46
CA LEU A 309 -10.67 3.85 6.03
C LEU A 309 -11.72 3.79 7.16
N PRO A 310 -11.72 2.81 8.07
CA PRO A 310 -12.72 2.77 9.14
C PRO A 310 -12.67 3.94 10.13
N ARG A 311 -11.59 4.73 10.12
CA ARG A 311 -11.44 5.95 10.93
C ARG A 311 -12.08 7.17 10.29
N ILE A 312 -12.39 7.15 8.99
CA ILE A 312 -13.00 8.27 8.27
C ILE A 312 -14.51 8.25 8.53
N LYS A 313 -15.04 9.32 9.15
CA LYS A 313 -16.47 9.53 9.40
C LYS A 313 -17.19 10.24 8.25
N THR A 314 -16.48 11.10 7.52
CA THR A 314 -16.99 11.80 6.35
C THR A 314 -17.47 10.81 5.30
N ASP A 315 -18.58 11.09 4.63
CA ASP A 315 -19.08 10.25 3.53
C ASP A 315 -18.00 10.03 2.48
N PHE A 316 -17.67 8.77 2.21
CA PHE A 316 -16.55 8.44 1.35
C PHE A 316 -16.83 8.72 -0.13
N ILE A 317 -18.10 8.67 -0.56
CA ILE A 317 -18.49 9.08 -1.92
C ILE A 317 -18.23 10.57 -2.09
N ASP A 318 -18.64 11.42 -1.14
CA ASP A 318 -18.42 12.86 -1.22
C ASP A 318 -16.92 13.20 -1.26
N LEU A 319 -16.14 12.50 -0.44
CA LEU A 319 -14.70 12.69 -0.36
C LEU A 319 -14.01 12.36 -1.70
N ILE A 320 -14.38 11.23 -2.32
CA ILE A 320 -13.80 10.82 -3.61
C ILE A 320 -14.30 11.72 -4.75
N GLU A 321 -15.58 12.10 -4.76
CA GLU A 321 -16.08 13.04 -5.77
C GLU A 321 -15.40 14.40 -5.66
N ALA A 322 -15.20 14.93 -4.44
CA ALA A 322 -14.45 16.17 -4.23
C ALA A 322 -13.02 16.08 -4.76
N ALA A 323 -12.36 14.92 -4.58
CA ALA A 323 -11.02 14.71 -5.13
C ALA A 323 -11.00 14.65 -6.66
N ILE A 324 -11.99 13.98 -7.28
CA ILE A 324 -12.14 13.93 -8.74
C ILE A 324 -12.38 15.33 -9.32
N ASP A 325 -13.20 16.14 -8.65
CA ASP A 325 -13.64 17.43 -9.13
C ASP A 325 -12.69 18.60 -8.78
N GLY A 326 -11.56 18.34 -8.10
CA GLY A 326 -10.60 19.37 -7.68
C GLY A 326 -11.12 20.30 -6.58
N LYS A 327 -11.96 19.77 -5.66
CA LYS A 327 -12.70 20.50 -4.63
C LYS A 327 -12.39 20.07 -3.19
N LEU A 328 -11.23 19.46 -2.95
CA LEU A 328 -10.88 19.05 -1.59
C LEU A 328 -10.79 20.20 -0.60
N SER A 329 -10.52 21.43 -1.06
CA SER A 329 -10.52 22.62 -0.21
C SER A 329 -11.92 23.01 0.32
N GLU A 330 -12.99 22.48 -0.28
CA GLU A 330 -14.38 22.76 0.10
C GLU A 330 -14.93 21.73 1.12
N ILE A 331 -14.21 20.62 1.35
CA ILE A 331 -14.67 19.53 2.21
C ILE A 331 -13.81 19.46 3.49
N LYS A 332 -14.47 19.30 4.64
CA LYS A 332 -13.82 19.01 5.92
C LYS A 332 -13.91 17.52 6.20
N VAL A 333 -12.75 16.88 6.33
CA VAL A 333 -12.71 15.47 6.69
C VAL A 333 -12.71 15.32 8.20
N GLU A 334 -13.60 14.46 8.70
CA GLU A 334 -13.73 14.10 10.10
C GLU A 334 -13.23 12.68 10.33
N PHE A 335 -12.43 12.52 11.38
CA PHE A 335 -11.89 11.22 11.79
C PHE A 335 -12.44 10.80 13.15
N ASP A 336 -12.48 9.50 13.36
CA ASP A 336 -12.68 8.89 14.68
C ASP A 336 -11.31 8.73 15.36
N GLU A 337 -10.95 9.72 16.18
CA GLU A 337 -9.65 9.77 16.84
C GLU A 337 -9.50 8.73 17.97
N GLU A 338 -10.62 8.23 18.51
CA GLU A 338 -10.59 7.24 19.57
C GLU A 338 -10.33 5.83 19.02
N LYS A 339 -10.68 5.57 17.77
CA LYS A 339 -10.48 4.25 17.16
C LYS A 339 -9.01 3.88 17.00
N LYS A 340 -8.66 2.75 17.60
CA LYS A 340 -7.41 2.02 17.39
C LYS A 340 -7.75 0.76 16.61
N LEU A 341 -7.08 0.56 15.48
CA LEU A 341 -7.34 -0.60 14.61
C LEU A 341 -6.09 -1.46 14.48
N VAL A 342 -6.31 -2.75 14.46
CA VAL A 342 -5.29 -3.76 14.16
C VAL A 342 -5.85 -4.67 13.07
N CYS A 343 -5.05 -4.88 12.03
CA CYS A 343 -5.31 -5.83 10.97
C CYS A 343 -4.25 -6.94 11.01
N VAL A 344 -4.67 -8.19 11.11
CA VAL A 344 -3.79 -9.36 10.98
C VAL A 344 -4.10 -10.06 9.67
N VAL A 345 -3.07 -10.28 8.85
CA VAL A 345 -3.21 -10.95 7.55
C VAL A 345 -2.99 -12.44 7.71
N MET A 346 -3.95 -13.24 7.26
CA MET A 346 -3.81 -14.69 7.15
C MET A 346 -3.37 -15.05 5.73
N CYS A 347 -2.31 -15.83 5.64
CA CYS A 347 -1.68 -16.24 4.39
C CYS A 347 -1.76 -17.76 4.20
N ALA A 348 -1.73 -18.21 2.94
CA ALA A 348 -1.55 -19.61 2.63
C ALA A 348 -0.14 -20.07 2.98
N ASN A 349 0.02 -21.27 3.52
CA ASN A 349 1.32 -21.85 3.85
C ASN A 349 2.25 -21.83 2.63
N GLY A 350 3.51 -21.42 2.85
CA GLY A 350 4.50 -21.22 1.80
C GLY A 350 4.60 -19.80 1.24
N TYR A 351 3.65 -18.90 1.53
CA TYR A 351 3.74 -17.49 1.15
C TYR A 351 4.99 -16.83 1.78
N PRO A 352 5.75 -15.96 1.09
CA PRO A 352 5.49 -15.32 -0.21
C PRO A 352 6.01 -16.10 -1.43
N GLU A 353 6.45 -17.32 -1.27
CA GLU A 353 7.01 -18.14 -2.35
C GLU A 353 5.89 -19.02 -3.00
N ASN A 354 6.05 -20.33 -2.92
CA ASN A 354 5.10 -21.28 -3.48
C ASN A 354 4.04 -21.67 -2.44
N TYR A 355 2.78 -21.42 -2.74
CA TYR A 355 1.66 -21.73 -1.86
C TYR A 355 0.56 -22.49 -2.59
N GLU A 356 -0.16 -23.33 -1.84
CA GLU A 356 -1.29 -24.12 -2.35
C GLU A 356 -2.53 -23.23 -2.53
N LYS A 357 -3.29 -23.51 -3.60
CA LYS A 357 -4.58 -22.87 -3.88
C LYS A 357 -5.70 -23.92 -3.79
N GLY A 358 -6.92 -23.44 -3.56
CA GLY A 358 -8.12 -24.28 -3.55
C GLY A 358 -8.42 -24.93 -2.19
N THR A 359 -7.66 -24.62 -1.14
CA THR A 359 -7.92 -25.09 0.22
C THR A 359 -9.15 -24.40 0.81
N GLU A 360 -10.03 -25.16 1.50
CA GLU A 360 -11.32 -24.68 2.00
C GLU A 360 -11.15 -23.93 3.34
N ILE A 361 -11.76 -22.75 3.43
CA ILE A 361 -11.80 -21.92 4.64
C ILE A 361 -13.20 -22.01 5.23
N LYS A 362 -13.31 -22.40 6.52
CA LYS A 362 -14.59 -22.61 7.20
C LYS A 362 -14.73 -21.72 8.43
N ASP A 363 -15.96 -21.66 8.94
CA ASP A 363 -16.30 -21.04 10.21
C ASP A 363 -16.10 -19.52 10.26
N LEU A 364 -16.10 -18.85 9.09
CA LEU A 364 -15.98 -17.40 8.98
C LEU A 364 -17.20 -16.66 9.57
N ASP A 365 -18.36 -17.29 9.56
CA ASP A 365 -19.62 -16.80 10.13
C ASP A 365 -19.64 -16.78 11.67
N LEU A 366 -18.73 -17.51 12.30
CA LEU A 366 -18.57 -17.49 13.78
C LEU A 366 -17.83 -16.24 14.30
N ILE A 367 -17.30 -15.43 13.40
CA ILE A 367 -16.53 -14.23 13.76
C ILE A 367 -17.50 -13.07 13.99
N THR A 368 -17.57 -12.58 15.21
CA THR A 368 -18.44 -11.44 15.61
C THR A 368 -17.67 -10.26 16.21
N GLU A 369 -16.43 -10.49 16.67
CA GLU A 369 -15.58 -9.50 17.36
C GLU A 369 -14.65 -8.71 16.46
N ALA A 370 -14.52 -9.14 15.21
CA ALA A 370 -13.68 -8.51 14.19
C ALA A 370 -14.35 -8.59 12.81
N LYS A 371 -13.93 -7.76 11.90
CA LYS A 371 -14.35 -7.81 10.49
C LYS A 371 -13.39 -8.69 9.70
N THR A 372 -13.93 -9.60 8.91
CA THR A 372 -13.16 -10.41 7.96
C THR A 372 -13.25 -9.78 6.57
N LEU A 373 -12.13 -9.26 6.08
CA LEU A 373 -12.00 -8.76 4.72
C LEU A 373 -11.25 -9.82 3.88
N HIS A 374 -11.86 -10.21 2.77
CA HIS A 374 -11.29 -11.18 1.85
C HIS A 374 -10.25 -10.53 0.93
N ALA A 375 -9.18 -11.26 0.65
CA ALA A 375 -8.21 -10.93 -0.38
C ALA A 375 -8.18 -12.07 -1.42
N GLY A 376 -7.17 -12.91 -1.40
CA GLY A 376 -7.05 -14.04 -2.33
C GLY A 376 -8.05 -15.17 -2.05
N THR A 377 -9.33 -14.93 -2.24
CA THR A 377 -10.39 -15.93 -2.05
C THR A 377 -11.31 -16.03 -3.26
N ILE A 378 -11.86 -17.21 -3.51
CA ILE A 378 -12.92 -17.45 -4.48
C ILE A 378 -14.08 -18.22 -3.81
N LYS A 379 -15.30 -18.04 -4.34
CA LYS A 379 -16.47 -18.81 -3.94
C LYS A 379 -16.74 -19.86 -5.02
N LYS A 380 -16.73 -21.13 -4.64
CA LYS A 380 -17.01 -22.24 -5.55
C LYS A 380 -17.85 -23.30 -4.83
N ASP A 381 -18.94 -23.73 -5.44
CA ASP A 381 -19.86 -24.74 -4.89
C ASP A 381 -20.32 -24.43 -3.44
N GLY A 382 -20.59 -23.14 -3.16
CA GLY A 382 -20.98 -22.67 -1.85
C GLY A 382 -19.84 -22.55 -0.82
N LYS A 383 -18.62 -22.95 -1.18
CA LYS A 383 -17.43 -22.95 -0.32
C LYS A 383 -16.54 -21.74 -0.58
N ILE A 384 -15.91 -21.24 0.45
CA ILE A 384 -14.84 -20.22 0.36
C ILE A 384 -13.50 -20.94 0.26
N LEU A 385 -12.78 -20.70 -0.82
CA LEU A 385 -11.48 -21.32 -1.10
C LEU A 385 -10.37 -20.27 -1.15
N ALA A 386 -9.20 -20.60 -0.61
CA ALA A 386 -7.99 -19.80 -0.77
C ALA A 386 -7.50 -19.84 -2.24
N ASN A 387 -7.23 -18.66 -2.82
CA ASN A 387 -6.77 -18.51 -4.21
C ASN A 387 -5.63 -17.51 -4.37
N GLY A 388 -4.98 -17.16 -3.28
CA GLY A 388 -3.86 -16.19 -3.25
C GLY A 388 -2.89 -16.48 -2.11
N GLY A 389 -1.80 -15.74 -2.07
CA GLY A 389 -0.84 -15.83 -0.97
C GLY A 389 -1.37 -15.19 0.31
N ARG A 390 -1.76 -13.91 0.27
CA ARG A 390 -2.55 -13.26 1.33
C ARG A 390 -4.02 -13.53 1.05
N VAL A 391 -4.74 -14.06 2.02
CA VAL A 391 -6.06 -14.66 1.79
C VAL A 391 -7.17 -13.96 2.56
N LEU A 392 -6.95 -13.70 3.86
CA LEU A 392 -7.90 -12.98 4.71
C LEU A 392 -7.19 -11.87 5.48
N ASN A 393 -7.93 -10.81 5.77
CA ASN A 393 -7.52 -9.73 6.66
C ASN A 393 -8.51 -9.64 7.82
N ILE A 394 -8.04 -9.92 9.02
CA ILE A 394 -8.87 -9.86 10.23
C ILE A 394 -8.64 -8.52 10.90
N VAL A 395 -9.66 -7.67 10.80
CA VAL A 395 -9.60 -6.27 11.24
C VAL A 395 -10.44 -6.09 12.48
N ALA A 396 -9.83 -5.68 13.57
CA ALA A 396 -10.51 -5.37 14.80
C ALA A 396 -10.30 -3.92 15.24
N GLU A 397 -11.32 -3.33 15.83
CA GLU A 397 -11.31 -1.98 16.39
C GLU A 397 -11.63 -1.96 17.87
N ALA A 398 -11.00 -1.03 18.59
CA ALA A 398 -11.26 -0.76 19.99
C ALA A 398 -10.74 0.64 20.38
N THR A 399 -10.89 1.02 21.66
CA THR A 399 -10.31 2.24 22.22
C THR A 399 -8.82 2.08 22.59
N SER A 400 -8.28 0.86 22.61
CA SER A 400 -6.86 0.57 22.80
C SER A 400 -6.35 -0.48 21.82
N PHE A 401 -5.06 -0.42 21.50
CA PHE A 401 -4.42 -1.40 20.62
C PHE A 401 -4.41 -2.81 21.22
N THR A 402 -4.21 -2.92 22.54
CA THR A 402 -4.25 -4.22 23.23
C THR A 402 -5.59 -4.92 22.99
N ILE A 403 -6.70 -4.22 23.23
CA ILE A 403 -8.05 -4.78 23.04
C ILE A 403 -8.32 -5.10 21.55
N ALA A 404 -7.93 -4.21 20.64
CA ALA A 404 -8.10 -4.45 19.20
C ALA A 404 -7.32 -5.68 18.74
N ARG A 405 -6.06 -5.81 19.17
CA ARG A 405 -5.21 -6.97 18.90
C ARG A 405 -5.80 -8.27 19.43
N ASP A 406 -6.23 -8.28 20.69
CA ASP A 406 -6.81 -9.47 21.31
C ASP A 406 -8.09 -9.92 20.59
N LYS A 407 -8.95 -8.98 20.19
CA LYS A 407 -10.13 -9.27 19.35
C LYS A 407 -9.72 -9.90 18.01
N ALA A 408 -8.71 -9.37 17.32
CA ALA A 408 -8.26 -9.90 16.04
C ALA A 408 -7.76 -11.35 16.18
N TYR A 409 -6.91 -11.64 17.17
CA TYR A 409 -6.41 -13.01 17.37
C TYR A 409 -7.48 -13.96 17.91
N LYS A 410 -8.42 -13.50 18.72
CA LYS A 410 -9.57 -14.30 19.14
C LYS A 410 -10.45 -14.67 17.95
N ALA A 411 -10.66 -13.76 17.01
CA ALA A 411 -11.37 -14.05 15.77
C ALA A 411 -10.65 -15.09 14.92
N ILE A 412 -9.31 -14.94 14.74
CA ILE A 412 -8.48 -15.89 14.01
C ILE A 412 -8.56 -17.30 14.59
N ALA A 413 -8.61 -17.44 15.91
CA ALA A 413 -8.69 -18.74 16.59
C ALA A 413 -9.99 -19.52 16.28
N LYS A 414 -11.02 -18.86 15.74
CA LYS A 414 -12.27 -19.50 15.31
C LYS A 414 -12.22 -20.00 13.87
N ILE A 415 -11.29 -19.50 13.05
CA ILE A 415 -11.18 -19.83 11.64
C ILE A 415 -10.62 -21.24 11.49
N ASN A 416 -11.35 -22.12 10.80
CA ASN A 416 -10.92 -23.45 10.51
C ASN A 416 -10.29 -23.51 9.11
N TRP A 417 -8.97 -23.25 9.07
CA TRP A 417 -8.15 -23.29 7.87
C TRP A 417 -6.73 -23.74 8.20
N LYS A 418 -6.46 -25.04 8.08
CA LYS A 418 -5.19 -25.67 8.47
C LYS A 418 -4.01 -25.31 7.57
N GLU A 419 -4.29 -24.97 6.32
CA GLU A 419 -3.32 -24.58 5.30
C GLU A 419 -2.98 -23.08 5.35
N GLY A 420 -3.47 -22.37 6.38
CA GLY A 420 -3.21 -20.97 6.60
C GLY A 420 -2.33 -20.71 7.81
N PHE A 421 -1.64 -19.58 7.78
CA PHE A 421 -0.87 -19.05 8.91
C PHE A 421 -0.99 -17.52 9.00
N CYS A 422 -0.64 -16.97 10.13
CA CYS A 422 -0.45 -15.53 10.35
C CYS A 422 0.69 -15.29 11.33
N ARG A 423 1.22 -14.08 11.35
CA ARG A 423 2.14 -13.64 12.41
C ARG A 423 1.37 -13.51 13.73
N LYS A 424 2.06 -13.80 14.84
CA LYS A 424 1.51 -13.73 16.21
C LYS A 424 1.86 -12.44 16.95
N ASP A 425 2.74 -11.63 16.37
CA ASP A 425 3.34 -10.43 16.97
C ASP A 425 2.86 -9.10 16.35
N ILE A 426 1.80 -9.11 15.50
CA ILE A 426 1.25 -7.89 14.92
C ILE A 426 0.82 -6.93 16.04
N ALA A 427 1.22 -5.67 15.93
CA ALA A 427 1.08 -4.63 16.95
C ALA A 427 1.75 -4.95 18.30
N GLY A 428 2.60 -5.99 18.39
CA GLY A 428 3.30 -6.37 19.62
C GLY A 428 4.26 -5.32 20.15
N ARG A 429 4.75 -4.41 19.29
CA ARG A 429 5.60 -3.28 19.72
C ARG A 429 4.86 -2.24 20.57
N LEU A 430 3.54 -2.35 20.69
CA LEU A 430 2.66 -1.43 21.42
C LEU A 430 2.26 -1.94 22.81
N LEU A 431 2.71 -3.13 23.18
CA LEU A 431 2.41 -3.81 24.44
C LEU A 431 3.60 -3.63 25.45
#